data_1b93088538e23b425707cbfc07d06232
#
_entry.id   1b93088538e23b425707cbfc07d06232
#
_cell.length_a   1.000
_cell.length_b   1.000
_cell.length_c   1.000
_cell.angle_alpha   90.00
_cell.angle_beta   90.00
_cell.angle_gamma   90.00
#
_symmetry.space_group_name_H-M   'P 1'
#
loop_
_entity.id
_entity.type
_entity.pdbx_description
1 polymer ?
#
loop_
_entity_poly.entity_id
_entity_poly.type
_entity_poly.pdbx_seq_one_letter_code
_entity_poly.pdbx_strand_id
1 'polypeptide(L)'
;MITIEQLKDVKERTEALYRYLDIEGKKIQVEEEQLRTQAPGFWDDQKAAEAQMKKVKGLQQWIAGYNEIKTLSEELQLAFDFYKDELVTEEEIDEAYEQTIPTNWFNAYPTGSDKFRKLYFKVQL
;
A
#
# COMPACT_ATOMS: atom_id res chain seq x y z
N MET A 1 22.20 -10.25 -6.84
CA MET A 1 21.69 -9.27 -5.85
C MET A 1 21.23 -8.00 -6.56
N ILE A 2 20.15 -7.39 -6.10
CA ILE A 2 19.70 -6.11 -6.65
C ILE A 2 20.72 -5.00 -6.32
N THR A 3 20.65 -3.90 -7.08
CA THR A 3 21.56 -2.77 -6.90
C THR A 3 21.00 -1.76 -5.89
N ILE A 4 21.88 -0.88 -5.41
CA ILE A 4 21.47 0.24 -4.55
C ILE A 4 20.51 1.17 -5.30
N GLU A 5 20.68 1.33 -6.60
CA GLU A 5 19.77 2.11 -7.45
C GLU A 5 18.37 1.51 -7.49
N GLN A 6 18.25 0.18 -7.54
CA GLN A 6 16.96 -0.50 -7.47
C GLN A 6 16.29 -0.30 -6.11
N LEU A 7 17.05 -0.36 -5.02
CA LEU A 7 16.53 -0.07 -3.67
C LEU A 7 16.02 1.36 -3.58
N LYS A 8 16.78 2.30 -4.09
CA LYS A 8 16.42 3.72 -4.13
C LYS A 8 15.14 3.96 -4.94
N ASP A 9 15.05 3.30 -6.10
CA ASP A 9 13.86 3.36 -6.96
C ASP A 9 12.61 2.88 -6.23
N VAL A 10 12.69 1.75 -5.52
CA VAL A 10 11.55 1.23 -4.73
C VAL A 10 11.10 2.26 -3.70
N LYS A 11 12.04 2.84 -2.98
CA LYS A 11 11.75 3.84 -1.94
C LYS A 11 11.08 5.09 -2.54
N GLU A 12 11.63 5.60 -3.63
CA GLU A 12 11.10 6.79 -4.30
C GLU A 12 9.70 6.54 -4.88
N ARG A 13 9.47 5.36 -5.47
CA ARG A 13 8.15 4.96 -5.96
C ARG A 13 7.13 4.85 -4.86
N THR A 14 7.52 4.32 -3.72
CA THR A 14 6.63 4.21 -2.56
C THR A 14 6.23 5.58 -2.04
N GLU A 15 7.18 6.50 -1.93
CA GLU A 15 6.90 7.88 -1.52
C GLU A 15 6.03 8.63 -2.53
N ALA A 16 6.30 8.44 -3.83
CA ALA A 16 5.51 9.05 -4.90
C ALA A 16 4.08 8.51 -4.91
N LEU A 17 3.90 7.21 -4.65
CA LEU A 17 2.58 6.58 -4.55
C LEU A 17 1.77 7.17 -3.40
N TYR A 18 2.40 7.41 -2.26
CA TYR A 18 1.76 8.06 -1.12
C TYR A 18 1.13 9.41 -1.52
N ARG A 19 1.90 10.23 -2.23
CA ARG A 19 1.44 11.54 -2.70
C ARG A 19 0.40 11.41 -3.80
N TYR A 20 0.63 10.52 -4.76
CA TYR A 20 -0.27 10.32 -5.89
C TYR A 20 -1.67 9.88 -5.46
N LEU A 21 -1.74 8.98 -4.51
CA LEU A 21 -3.00 8.48 -3.97
C LEU A 21 -3.61 9.39 -2.92
N ASP A 22 -2.88 10.42 -2.49
CA ASP A 22 -3.31 11.30 -1.40
C ASP A 22 -3.75 10.48 -0.17
N ILE A 23 -2.85 9.63 0.29
CA ILE A 23 -3.14 8.74 1.44
C ILE A 23 -3.48 9.55 2.69
N GLU A 24 -2.81 10.69 2.91
CA GLU A 24 -3.10 11.57 4.05
C GLU A 24 -4.53 12.07 4.01
N GLY A 25 -4.97 12.55 2.84
CA GLY A 25 -6.35 13.00 2.64
C GLY A 25 -7.35 11.86 2.79
N LYS A 26 -7.02 10.66 2.32
CA LYS A 26 -7.88 9.49 2.49
C LYS A 26 -8.04 9.10 3.95
N LYS A 27 -6.99 9.18 4.76
CA LYS A 27 -7.08 8.90 6.20
C LYS A 27 -8.02 9.87 6.89
N ILE A 28 -7.91 11.15 6.58
CA ILE A 28 -8.81 12.18 7.11
C ILE A 28 -10.25 11.91 6.68
N GLN A 29 -10.44 11.59 5.40
CA GLN A 29 -11.77 11.29 4.86
C GLN A 29 -12.39 10.07 5.53
N VAL A 30 -11.62 9.02 5.79
CA VAL A 30 -12.10 7.83 6.52
C VAL A 30 -12.59 8.23 7.91
N GLU A 31 -11.84 9.03 8.64
CA GLU A 31 -12.25 9.50 9.97
C GLU A 31 -13.56 10.28 9.92
N GLU A 32 -13.69 11.22 8.98
CA GLU A 32 -14.90 12.02 8.79
C GLU A 32 -16.10 11.15 8.44
N GLU A 33 -15.92 10.20 7.51
CA GLU A 33 -17.01 9.33 7.07
C GLU A 33 -17.42 8.33 8.17
N GLN A 34 -16.47 7.86 8.98
CA GLN A 34 -16.78 7.00 10.13
C GLN A 34 -17.56 7.76 11.21
N LEU A 35 -17.26 9.03 11.44
CA LEU A 35 -18.01 9.86 12.37
C LEU A 35 -19.47 10.00 11.95
N ARG A 36 -19.75 10.04 10.68
CA ARG A 36 -21.14 10.10 10.17
C ARG A 36 -21.95 8.87 10.57
N THR A 37 -21.31 7.72 10.71
CA THR A 37 -21.99 6.49 11.14
C THR A 37 -22.50 6.54 12.57
N GLN A 38 -21.99 7.49 13.37
CA GLN A 38 -22.38 7.69 14.76
C GLN A 38 -23.53 8.71 14.91
N ALA A 39 -23.95 9.33 13.80
CA ALA A 39 -25.03 10.30 13.83
C ALA A 39 -26.37 9.64 14.19
N PRO A 40 -27.24 10.32 14.98
CA PRO A 40 -28.57 9.81 15.26
C PRO A 40 -29.34 9.55 13.96
N GLY A 41 -29.99 8.39 13.86
CA GLY A 41 -30.76 8.03 12.68
C GLY A 41 -29.96 7.54 11.48
N PHE A 42 -28.63 7.46 11.58
CA PHE A 42 -27.81 6.97 10.46
C PHE A 42 -28.27 5.59 9.96
N TRP A 43 -28.54 4.67 10.87
CA TRP A 43 -28.93 3.29 10.55
C TRP A 43 -30.40 3.13 10.17
N ASP A 44 -31.21 4.19 10.26
CA ASP A 44 -32.63 4.16 9.90
C ASP A 44 -32.85 4.02 8.39
N ASP A 45 -31.94 4.59 7.58
CA ASP A 45 -31.92 4.41 6.12
C ASP A 45 -30.87 3.36 5.76
N GLN A 46 -31.32 2.14 5.55
CA GLN A 46 -30.45 1.00 5.31
C GLN A 46 -29.62 1.14 4.02
N LYS A 47 -30.22 1.68 2.95
CA LYS A 47 -29.54 1.87 1.67
C LYS A 47 -28.43 2.93 1.77
N ALA A 48 -28.74 4.04 2.43
CA ALA A 48 -27.75 5.10 2.64
C ALA A 48 -26.61 4.61 3.53
N ALA A 49 -26.91 3.83 4.57
CA ALA A 49 -25.92 3.24 5.46
C ALA A 49 -24.98 2.28 4.71
N GLU A 50 -25.54 1.41 3.87
CA GLU A 50 -24.74 0.48 3.05
C GLU A 50 -23.82 1.23 2.07
N ALA A 51 -24.32 2.27 1.41
CA ALA A 51 -23.55 3.08 0.48
C ALA A 51 -22.39 3.76 1.21
N GLN A 52 -22.64 4.29 2.41
CA GLN A 52 -21.63 4.93 3.25
C GLN A 52 -20.54 3.93 3.67
N MET A 53 -20.93 2.74 4.10
CA MET A 53 -20.00 1.70 4.51
C MET A 53 -19.13 1.22 3.34
N LYS A 54 -19.69 1.10 2.14
CA LYS A 54 -18.92 0.77 0.92
C LYS A 54 -17.89 1.85 0.60
N LYS A 55 -18.26 3.11 0.75
CA LYS A 55 -17.36 4.24 0.52
C LYS A 55 -16.16 4.19 1.48
N VAL A 56 -16.43 3.99 2.76
CA VAL A 56 -15.38 3.85 3.78
C VAL A 56 -14.47 2.68 3.47
N LYS A 57 -15.05 1.53 3.15
CA LYS A 57 -14.28 0.32 2.82
C LYS A 57 -13.37 0.53 1.61
N GLY A 58 -13.87 1.21 0.57
CA GLY A 58 -13.07 1.53 -0.61
C GLY A 58 -11.85 2.39 -0.28
N LEU A 59 -12.04 3.41 0.55
CA LEU A 59 -10.95 4.27 1.02
C LEU A 59 -9.94 3.47 1.86
N GLN A 60 -10.42 2.62 2.75
CA GLN A 60 -9.56 1.79 3.60
C GLN A 60 -8.75 0.79 2.79
N GLN A 61 -9.28 0.26 1.69
CA GLN A 61 -8.55 -0.65 0.80
C GLN A 61 -7.34 0.03 0.15
N TRP A 62 -7.47 1.28 -0.27
CA TRP A 62 -6.36 2.05 -0.83
C TRP A 62 -5.27 2.29 0.23
N ILE A 63 -5.68 2.65 1.43
CA ILE A 63 -4.76 2.89 2.55
C ILE A 63 -4.03 1.58 2.91
N ALA A 64 -4.76 0.47 3.02
CA ALA A 64 -4.18 -0.83 3.35
C ALA A 64 -3.19 -1.31 2.29
N GLY A 65 -3.53 -1.15 1.00
CA GLY A 65 -2.64 -1.49 -0.10
C GLY A 65 -1.35 -0.68 -0.07
N TYR A 66 -1.45 0.61 0.17
CA TYR A 66 -0.27 1.45 0.33
C TYR A 66 0.59 1.03 1.53
N ASN A 67 -0.05 0.78 2.68
CA ASN A 67 0.67 0.37 3.89
C ASN A 67 1.44 -0.94 3.69
N GLU A 68 0.88 -1.87 2.92
CA GLU A 68 1.54 -3.12 2.59
C GLU A 68 2.81 -2.89 1.77
N ILE A 69 2.73 -2.05 0.73
CA ILE A 69 3.90 -1.68 -0.10
C ILE A 69 4.95 -0.96 0.75
N LYS A 70 4.53 -0.05 1.61
CA LYS A 70 5.42 0.67 2.52
C LYS A 70 6.18 -0.30 3.43
N THR A 71 5.48 -1.26 4.03
CA THR A 71 6.10 -2.26 4.90
C THR A 71 7.11 -3.10 4.14
N LEU A 72 6.78 -3.57 2.94
CA LEU A 72 7.69 -4.34 2.11
C LEU A 72 8.93 -3.53 1.71
N SER A 73 8.76 -2.25 1.40
CA SER A 73 9.86 -1.34 1.08
C SER A 73 10.80 -1.17 2.29
N GLU A 74 10.24 -1.02 3.48
CA GLU A 74 11.02 -0.90 4.72
C GLU A 74 11.76 -2.20 5.05
N GLU A 75 11.13 -3.35 4.86
CA GLU A 75 11.76 -4.66 5.04
C GLU A 75 12.92 -4.87 4.06
N LEU A 76 12.77 -4.42 2.82
CA LEU A 76 13.84 -4.47 1.84
C LEU A 76 15.04 -3.62 2.28
N GLN A 77 14.79 -2.41 2.78
CA GLN A 77 15.84 -1.55 3.32
C GLN A 77 16.57 -2.21 4.49
N LEU A 78 15.80 -2.83 5.41
CA LEU A 78 16.39 -3.56 6.54
C LEU A 78 17.26 -4.73 6.08
N ALA A 79 16.82 -5.45 5.05
CA ALA A 79 17.60 -6.56 4.49
C ALA A 79 18.95 -6.08 3.96
N PHE A 80 18.97 -4.93 3.28
CA PHE A 80 20.23 -4.32 2.85
C PHE A 80 21.14 -3.93 4.01
N ASP A 81 20.57 -3.35 5.05
CA ASP A 81 21.32 -2.96 6.24
C ASP A 81 21.92 -4.17 6.95
N PHE A 82 21.13 -5.26 7.08
CA PHE A 82 21.60 -6.51 7.66
C PHE A 82 22.64 -7.21 6.79
N TYR A 83 22.56 -7.07 5.47
CA TYR A 83 23.57 -7.62 4.57
C TYR A 83 24.96 -6.99 4.81
N LYS A 84 25.00 -5.69 5.08
CA LYS A 84 26.26 -4.98 5.42
C LYS A 84 26.90 -5.58 6.67
N ASP A 85 26.09 -6.10 7.59
CA ASP A 85 26.53 -6.74 8.82
C ASP A 85 26.64 -8.28 8.69
N GLU A 86 26.51 -8.79 7.46
CA GLU A 86 26.60 -10.24 7.14
C GLU A 86 25.53 -11.09 7.84
N LEU A 87 24.39 -10.50 8.19
CA LEU A 87 23.29 -11.18 8.88
C LEU A 87 22.27 -11.82 7.92
N VAL A 88 22.25 -11.42 6.65
CA VAL A 88 21.39 -11.98 5.62
C VAL A 88 22.20 -12.28 4.36
N THR A 89 21.65 -13.17 3.52
CA THR A 89 22.28 -13.54 2.26
C THR A 89 21.76 -12.68 1.09
N GLU A 90 22.46 -12.73 -0.05
CA GLU A 90 22.02 -12.07 -1.28
C GLU A 90 20.66 -12.62 -1.74
N GLU A 91 20.42 -13.92 -1.60
CA GLU A 91 19.15 -14.56 -1.95
C GLU A 91 18.00 -14.00 -1.12
N GLU A 92 18.22 -13.74 0.17
CA GLU A 92 17.21 -13.16 1.05
C GLU A 92 16.82 -11.74 0.63
N ILE A 93 17.80 -10.95 0.16
CA ILE A 93 17.56 -9.60 -0.38
C ILE A 93 16.74 -9.69 -1.66
N ASP A 94 17.11 -10.59 -2.57
CA ASP A 94 16.43 -10.76 -3.85
C ASP A 94 14.98 -11.23 -3.64
N GLU A 95 14.74 -12.10 -2.66
CA GLU A 95 13.39 -12.50 -2.25
C GLU A 95 12.58 -11.32 -1.72
N ALA A 96 13.18 -10.48 -0.86
CA ALA A 96 12.51 -9.30 -0.34
C ALA A 96 12.14 -8.31 -1.44
N TYR A 97 13.01 -8.13 -2.42
CA TYR A 97 12.73 -7.29 -3.59
C TYR A 97 11.58 -7.85 -4.42
N GLU A 98 11.58 -9.16 -4.66
CA GLU A 98 10.54 -9.84 -5.43
C GLU A 98 9.18 -9.74 -4.74
N GLN A 99 9.14 -9.78 -3.42
CA GLN A 99 7.91 -9.56 -2.64
C GLN A 99 7.40 -8.13 -2.76
N THR A 100 8.30 -7.17 -2.85
CA THR A 100 7.94 -5.75 -2.99
C THR A 100 7.43 -5.43 -4.39
N ILE A 101 8.09 -5.99 -5.42
CA ILE A 101 7.71 -5.83 -6.83
C ILE A 101 7.58 -7.22 -7.47
N PRO A 102 6.56 -8.00 -7.09
CA PRO A 102 6.42 -9.37 -7.57
C PRO A 102 6.02 -9.43 -9.04
N THR A 103 6.64 -10.34 -9.78
CA THR A 103 6.30 -10.61 -11.17
C THR A 103 4.92 -11.25 -11.31
N ASN A 104 4.47 -11.99 -10.29
CA ASN A 104 3.19 -12.69 -10.27
C ASN A 104 2.18 -12.05 -9.30
N TRP A 105 2.18 -10.74 -9.20
CA TRP A 105 1.34 -9.99 -8.27
C TRP A 105 -0.16 -10.31 -8.42
N PHE A 106 -0.61 -10.59 -9.63
CA PHE A 106 -2.00 -10.96 -9.88
C PHE A 106 -2.44 -12.19 -9.09
N ASN A 107 -1.53 -13.13 -8.82
CA ASN A 107 -1.81 -14.34 -8.06
C ASN A 107 -1.78 -14.10 -6.55
N ALA A 108 -1.02 -13.11 -6.11
CA ALA A 108 -0.84 -12.78 -4.69
C ALA A 108 -1.96 -11.88 -4.16
N TYR A 109 -2.56 -11.05 -5.01
CA TYR A 109 -3.56 -10.06 -4.63
C TYR A 109 -4.84 -10.26 -5.44
N PRO A 110 -6.00 -10.34 -4.77
CA PRO A 110 -7.29 -10.49 -5.46
C PRO A 110 -7.73 -9.20 -6.17
N THR A 111 -8.81 -9.30 -6.89
CA THR A 111 -9.34 -8.39 -7.92
C THR A 111 -9.38 -6.87 -7.65
N GLY A 112 -9.09 -6.30 -6.59
CA GLY A 112 -8.96 -4.84 -6.39
C GLY A 112 -7.51 -4.39 -6.43
N SER A 113 -6.59 -5.30 -6.20
CA SER A 113 -5.16 -5.01 -6.04
C SER A 113 -4.43 -4.86 -7.37
N ASP A 114 -5.00 -5.36 -8.48
CA ASP A 114 -4.47 -5.16 -9.82
C ASP A 114 -4.45 -3.67 -10.19
N LYS A 115 -5.53 -2.98 -9.87
CA LYS A 115 -5.63 -1.53 -10.10
C LYS A 115 -4.56 -0.78 -9.31
N PHE A 116 -4.33 -1.17 -8.05
CA PHE A 116 -3.31 -0.60 -7.19
C PHE A 116 -1.90 -0.85 -7.77
N ARG A 117 -1.62 -2.07 -8.19
CA ARG A 117 -0.35 -2.45 -8.82
C ARG A 117 -0.09 -1.63 -10.09
N LYS A 118 -1.10 -1.48 -10.95
CA LYS A 118 -1.00 -0.66 -12.16
C LYS A 118 -0.64 0.78 -11.83
N LEU A 119 -1.24 1.34 -10.79
CA LEU A 119 -0.92 2.69 -10.32
C LEU A 119 0.51 2.78 -9.81
N TYR A 120 0.96 1.78 -9.05
CA TYR A 120 2.32 1.74 -8.52
C TYR A 120 3.36 1.84 -9.65
N PHE A 121 3.15 1.08 -10.74
CA PHE A 121 4.07 1.11 -11.87
C PHE A 121 3.92 2.34 -12.76
N LYS A 122 2.79 3.03 -12.70
CA LYS A 122 2.56 4.26 -13.46
C LYS A 122 3.11 5.51 -12.79
N VAL A 123 3.39 5.47 -11.50
CA VAL A 123 3.90 6.63 -10.77
C VAL A 123 5.27 7.00 -11.34
N GLN A 124 5.40 8.25 -11.79
CA GLN A 124 6.66 8.81 -12.29
C GLN A 124 7.36 9.55 -11.17
N LEU A 125 8.66 9.31 -11.11
CA LEU A 125 9.53 9.89 -10.09
C LEU A 125 10.05 11.25 -10.50
#